data_6de3a1187982b13e275d59ed4e3fd944
#
_entry.id   6de3a1187982b13e275d59ed4e3fd944
#
_cell.length_a   1.000
_cell.length_b   1.000
_cell.length_c   1.000
_cell.angle_alpha   90.00
_cell.angle_beta   90.00
_cell.angle_gamma   90.00
#
_symmetry.space_group_name_H-M   'P 1'
#
loop_
_entity.id
_entity.type
_entity.pdbx_description
1 polymer ?
#
loop_
_entity_poly.entity_id
_entity_poly.type
_entity_poly.pdbx_seq_one_letter_code
_entity_poly.pdbx_strand_id
1 'polypeptide(L)'
;MTNGQMPATKLYCKDSKDKIREWGIYGYDFNIITHHGVVGGQLIAKNEQILEGKASRTRHEQMVLQISSDIKSKKDKGYVEDIEVAKNEQRTNAAGLLRPMLAHTIDKISKKDTILGAYWSRKLNGHRCLITKQDGELVTYSRNGKTIDLPHLYEGLELHEGETLDGELYIHGVPLRTLSSLIKKPKEGSTDLKLHCYDYISKAPFNERYKILKTRFDHLPNITICEQVKLTGHIEKESLLIPVQPGELMHQLTAKAVADGYEGGIIRLANFPYLDGKKTNKMLKLKSFLDDEFMVRDIKPSREGWAVLTLIANNGKEFGCSAPGNRAAQYEVMENAAQYIGRFVQVKYFELTTDGIPFHPVPTPEGWVDRGELG
;
A
#
# COMPACT_ATOMS: atom_id res chain seq x y z
N MET A 1 -34.24 -11.50 -25.13
CA MET A 1 -33.34 -10.81 -24.20
C MET A 1 -31.95 -10.87 -24.80
N THR A 2 -31.42 -9.74 -25.20
CA THR A 2 -30.13 -9.62 -25.92
C THR A 2 -29.01 -10.08 -25.02
N ASN A 3 -28.23 -11.03 -25.52
CA ASN A 3 -27.07 -11.64 -24.84
C ASN A 3 -26.15 -10.58 -24.22
N GLY A 4 -26.23 -10.46 -22.88
CA GLY A 4 -25.12 -10.05 -22.02
C GLY A 4 -24.33 -8.77 -22.34
N GLN A 5 -24.89 -7.78 -23.00
CA GLN A 5 -24.19 -6.51 -23.23
C GLN A 5 -24.39 -5.59 -22.03
N MET A 6 -23.30 -5.26 -21.33
CA MET A 6 -23.29 -4.21 -20.32
C MET A 6 -22.76 -2.91 -20.91
N PRO A 7 -23.38 -1.76 -20.57
CA PRO A 7 -22.94 -0.46 -21.09
C PRO A 7 -21.49 -0.17 -20.67
N ALA A 8 -20.77 0.51 -21.57
CA ALA A 8 -19.42 0.93 -21.30
C ALA A 8 -19.38 2.02 -20.21
N THR A 9 -18.57 1.82 -19.20
CA THR A 9 -18.25 2.84 -18.19
C THR A 9 -16.85 3.37 -18.46
N LYS A 10 -16.70 4.69 -18.50
CA LYS A 10 -15.38 5.37 -18.58
C LYS A 10 -15.12 6.16 -17.33
N LEU A 11 -13.89 6.09 -16.84
CA LEU A 11 -13.43 6.80 -15.67
C LEU A 11 -12.07 7.46 -15.95
N TYR A 12 -11.83 8.61 -15.35
CA TYR A 12 -10.64 9.43 -15.57
C TYR A 12 -9.95 9.73 -14.24
N CYS A 13 -8.62 9.85 -14.27
CA CYS A 13 -7.85 10.38 -13.14
C CYS A 13 -6.60 11.10 -13.63
N LYS A 14 -6.10 12.04 -12.83
CA LYS A 14 -4.81 12.69 -13.05
C LYS A 14 -3.70 11.83 -12.45
N ASP A 15 -2.67 11.52 -13.22
CA ASP A 15 -1.53 10.75 -12.73
C ASP A 15 -0.46 11.64 -12.07
N SER A 16 0.59 11.03 -11.53
CA SER A 16 1.68 11.73 -10.85
C SER A 16 2.54 12.63 -11.76
N LYS A 17 2.33 12.56 -13.08
CA LYS A 17 2.99 13.38 -14.11
C LYS A 17 2.03 14.41 -14.70
N ASP A 18 0.92 14.71 -14.01
CA ASP A 18 -0.14 15.62 -14.43
C ASP A 18 -0.86 15.25 -15.74
N LYS A 19 -0.72 14.00 -16.22
CA LYS A 19 -1.44 13.50 -17.39
C LYS A 19 -2.78 12.92 -16.98
N ILE A 20 -3.83 13.21 -17.77
CA ILE A 20 -5.14 12.59 -17.56
C ILE A 20 -5.11 11.18 -18.15
N ARG A 21 -5.42 10.21 -17.30
CA ARG A 21 -5.54 8.81 -17.67
C ARG A 21 -7.02 8.44 -17.81
N GLU A 22 -7.29 7.63 -18.81
CA GLU A 22 -8.59 7.01 -19.05
C GLU A 22 -8.53 5.53 -18.67
N TRP A 23 -9.59 5.04 -18.07
CA TRP A 23 -9.87 3.64 -17.88
C TRP A 23 -11.33 3.37 -18.21
N GLY A 24 -11.60 2.36 -19.02
CA GLY A 24 -12.93 1.95 -19.38
C GLY A 24 -13.16 0.46 -19.21
N ILE A 25 -14.41 0.07 -19.02
CA ILE A 25 -14.85 -1.32 -18.86
C ILE A 25 -16.22 -1.52 -19.48
N TYR A 26 -16.42 -2.64 -20.14
CA TYR A 26 -17.74 -3.11 -20.59
C TYR A 26 -17.78 -4.64 -20.65
N GLY A 27 -18.98 -5.21 -20.67
CA GLY A 27 -19.22 -6.64 -20.82
C GLY A 27 -19.84 -6.95 -22.18
N TYR A 28 -19.33 -7.98 -22.85
CA TYR A 28 -19.89 -8.50 -24.10
C TYR A 28 -19.66 -10.01 -24.19
N ASP A 29 -20.72 -10.80 -24.45
CA ASP A 29 -20.66 -12.26 -24.59
C ASP A 29 -19.83 -12.96 -23.51
N PHE A 30 -20.10 -12.65 -22.24
CA PHE A 30 -19.38 -13.11 -21.05
C PHE A 30 -17.88 -12.77 -21.01
N ASN A 31 -17.44 -11.84 -21.87
CA ASN A 31 -16.12 -11.24 -21.78
C ASN A 31 -16.21 -9.88 -21.09
N ILE A 32 -15.27 -9.63 -20.18
CA ILE A 32 -15.04 -8.32 -19.57
C ILE A 32 -13.90 -7.66 -20.31
N ILE A 33 -14.18 -6.60 -21.02
CA ILE A 33 -13.18 -5.86 -21.79
C ILE A 33 -12.86 -4.58 -21.04
N THR A 34 -11.61 -4.39 -20.71
CA THR A 34 -11.09 -3.16 -20.10
C THR A 34 -10.08 -2.51 -21.02
N HIS A 35 -10.03 -1.19 -21.01
CA HIS A 35 -8.99 -0.42 -21.69
C HIS A 35 -8.45 0.66 -20.76
N HIS A 36 -7.19 1.03 -20.92
CA HIS A 36 -6.57 2.08 -20.14
C HIS A 36 -5.39 2.71 -20.88
N GLY A 37 -5.17 3.99 -20.61
CA GLY A 37 -4.08 4.74 -21.22
C GLY A 37 -4.08 6.20 -20.80
N VAL A 38 -3.32 7.02 -21.49
CA VAL A 38 -3.39 8.48 -21.40
C VAL A 38 -4.46 8.95 -22.39
N VAL A 39 -5.31 9.88 -21.98
CA VAL A 39 -6.33 10.46 -22.87
C VAL A 39 -5.68 11.05 -24.11
N GLY A 40 -6.17 10.67 -25.29
CA GLY A 40 -5.61 11.04 -26.58
C GLY A 40 -4.35 10.24 -26.99
N GLY A 41 -3.90 9.30 -26.18
CA GLY A 41 -2.79 8.39 -26.48
C GLY A 41 -3.26 6.99 -26.84
N GLN A 42 -2.30 6.07 -26.99
CA GLN A 42 -2.58 4.65 -27.22
C GLN A 42 -3.22 4.04 -25.96
N LEU A 43 -4.37 3.37 -26.15
CA LEU A 43 -5.05 2.60 -25.11
C LEU A 43 -4.62 1.14 -25.18
N ILE A 44 -4.34 0.56 -24.02
CA ILE A 44 -4.06 -0.87 -23.85
C ILE A 44 -5.38 -1.54 -23.52
N ALA A 45 -5.82 -2.46 -24.35
CA ALA A 45 -7.03 -3.27 -24.12
C ALA A 45 -6.67 -4.59 -23.45
N LYS A 46 -7.59 -5.10 -22.63
CA LYS A 46 -7.50 -6.36 -21.93
C LYS A 46 -8.86 -7.05 -21.98
N ASN A 47 -8.85 -8.35 -22.22
CA ASN A 47 -10.05 -9.18 -22.22
C ASN A 47 -9.95 -10.25 -21.13
N GLU A 48 -11.02 -10.44 -20.37
CA GLU A 48 -11.17 -11.51 -19.38
C GLU A 48 -12.49 -12.25 -19.62
N GLN A 49 -12.41 -13.55 -19.92
CA GLN A 49 -13.60 -14.36 -20.14
C GLN A 49 -14.13 -14.94 -18.82
N ILE A 50 -15.40 -14.81 -18.56
CA ILE A 50 -16.08 -15.46 -17.45
C ILE A 50 -16.54 -16.86 -17.93
N LEU A 51 -15.83 -17.88 -17.52
CA LEU A 51 -16.11 -19.26 -17.92
C LEU A 51 -17.31 -19.86 -17.16
N GLU A 52 -17.44 -19.53 -15.87
CA GLU A 52 -18.49 -20.05 -14.98
C GLU A 52 -18.89 -19.02 -13.91
N GLY A 53 -20.04 -19.22 -13.31
CA GLY A 53 -20.48 -18.48 -12.12
C GLY A 53 -19.86 -19.05 -10.86
N LYS A 54 -19.70 -18.24 -9.81
CA LYS A 54 -19.21 -18.64 -8.48
C LYS A 54 -20.31 -18.49 -7.44
N ALA A 55 -20.34 -19.34 -6.42
CA ALA A 55 -21.31 -19.28 -5.32
C ALA A 55 -22.76 -19.22 -5.84
N SER A 56 -23.15 -20.18 -6.67
CA SER A 56 -24.48 -20.38 -7.26
C SER A 56 -24.96 -19.25 -8.21
N ARG A 57 -24.05 -18.35 -8.64
CA ARG A 57 -24.38 -17.34 -9.65
C ARG A 57 -24.29 -17.91 -11.07
N THR A 58 -25.10 -17.38 -11.96
CA THR A 58 -24.94 -17.57 -13.41
C THR A 58 -23.68 -16.85 -13.92
N ARG A 59 -23.21 -17.21 -15.11
CA ARG A 59 -22.09 -16.49 -15.77
C ARG A 59 -22.39 -14.99 -15.93
N HIS A 60 -23.64 -14.64 -16.25
CA HIS A 60 -24.05 -13.25 -16.40
C HIS A 60 -23.96 -12.48 -15.07
N GLU A 61 -24.53 -13.02 -13.99
CA GLU A 61 -24.46 -12.43 -12.66
C GLU A 61 -23.03 -12.27 -12.17
N GLN A 62 -22.18 -13.26 -12.46
CA GLN A 62 -20.75 -13.17 -12.12
C GLN A 62 -20.04 -12.06 -12.89
N MET A 63 -20.33 -11.89 -14.18
CA MET A 63 -19.80 -10.81 -15.01
C MET A 63 -20.24 -9.44 -14.49
N VAL A 64 -21.54 -9.27 -14.20
CA VAL A 64 -22.10 -8.02 -13.65
C VAL A 64 -21.43 -7.66 -12.31
N LEU A 65 -21.29 -8.64 -11.43
CA LEU A 65 -20.64 -8.45 -10.12
C LEU A 65 -19.18 -8.03 -10.29
N GLN A 66 -18.44 -8.68 -11.19
CA GLN A 66 -17.03 -8.36 -11.44
C GLN A 66 -16.88 -6.94 -11.99
N ILE A 67 -17.65 -6.57 -13.00
CA ILE A 67 -17.65 -5.22 -13.59
C ILE A 67 -17.95 -4.16 -12.53
N SER A 68 -19.00 -4.38 -11.73
CA SER A 68 -19.36 -3.46 -10.64
C SER A 68 -18.27 -3.32 -9.59
N SER A 69 -17.62 -4.42 -9.25
CA SER A 69 -16.47 -4.44 -8.32
C SER A 69 -15.27 -3.68 -8.87
N ASP A 70 -14.97 -3.84 -10.16
CA ASP A 70 -13.84 -3.18 -10.81
C ASP A 70 -14.07 -1.67 -10.95
N ILE A 71 -15.30 -1.25 -11.31
CA ILE A 71 -15.70 0.17 -11.32
C ILE A 71 -15.53 0.77 -9.92
N LYS A 72 -16.07 0.10 -8.90
CA LYS A 72 -15.94 0.55 -7.50
C LYS A 72 -14.47 0.66 -7.09
N SER A 73 -13.66 -0.34 -7.41
CA SER A 73 -12.22 -0.34 -7.11
C SER A 73 -11.47 0.81 -7.79
N LYS A 74 -11.89 1.22 -8.99
CA LYS A 74 -11.31 2.38 -9.68
C LYS A 74 -11.77 3.70 -9.05
N LYS A 75 -13.06 3.83 -8.71
CA LYS A 75 -13.58 4.99 -7.98
C LYS A 75 -12.90 5.15 -6.62
N ASP A 76 -12.70 4.06 -5.88
CA ASP A 76 -11.94 4.06 -4.62
C ASP A 76 -10.49 4.53 -4.80
N LYS A 77 -9.89 4.34 -5.99
CA LYS A 77 -8.56 4.84 -6.36
C LYS A 77 -8.58 6.29 -6.85
N GLY A 78 -9.73 6.95 -6.85
CA GLY A 78 -9.89 8.36 -7.21
C GLY A 78 -10.13 8.60 -8.70
N TYR A 79 -10.55 7.57 -9.44
CA TYR A 79 -11.09 7.78 -10.78
C TYR A 79 -12.51 8.34 -10.69
N VAL A 80 -12.84 9.28 -11.57
CA VAL A 80 -14.13 9.96 -11.67
C VAL A 80 -14.72 9.83 -13.08
N GLU A 81 -16.02 9.99 -13.22
CA GLU A 81 -16.70 9.88 -14.50
C GLU A 81 -16.47 11.11 -15.40
N ASP A 82 -16.34 12.28 -14.80
CA ASP A 82 -16.16 13.53 -15.52
C ASP A 82 -14.66 13.85 -15.68
N ILE A 83 -14.22 14.04 -16.93
CA ILE A 83 -12.84 14.38 -17.27
C ILE A 83 -12.46 15.78 -16.78
N GLU A 84 -13.39 16.74 -16.70
CA GLU A 84 -13.11 18.07 -16.18
C GLU A 84 -12.89 18.03 -14.68
N VAL A 85 -13.63 17.19 -13.96
CA VAL A 85 -13.36 16.90 -12.55
C VAL A 85 -11.99 16.24 -12.38
N ALA A 86 -11.61 15.31 -13.27
CA ALA A 86 -10.31 14.66 -13.21
C ALA A 86 -9.12 15.59 -13.47
N LYS A 87 -9.30 16.68 -14.23
CA LYS A 87 -8.25 17.70 -14.47
C LYS A 87 -7.90 18.48 -13.22
N ASN A 88 -8.85 18.65 -12.31
CA ASN A 88 -8.64 19.32 -11.05
C ASN A 88 -7.92 18.41 -10.05
N GLU A 89 -7.08 18.98 -9.18
CA GLU A 89 -6.46 18.20 -8.11
C GLU A 89 -7.51 17.70 -7.12
N GLN A 90 -7.71 16.40 -7.07
CA GLN A 90 -8.63 15.79 -6.10
C GLN A 90 -7.89 15.59 -4.76
N ARG A 91 -7.99 16.59 -3.90
CA ARG A 91 -7.48 16.50 -2.52
C ARG A 91 -8.39 15.67 -1.63
N THR A 92 -9.65 15.55 -2.01
CA THR A 92 -10.67 14.80 -1.29
C THR A 92 -11.17 13.59 -2.10
N ASN A 93 -11.82 12.67 -1.43
CA ASN A 93 -12.58 11.59 -2.06
C ASN A 93 -14.02 12.05 -2.39
N ALA A 94 -14.85 11.14 -2.89
CA ALA A 94 -16.25 11.43 -3.23
C ALA A 94 -17.12 11.86 -2.03
N ALA A 95 -16.70 11.56 -0.79
CA ALA A 95 -17.36 11.98 0.44
C ALA A 95 -16.81 13.32 1.00
N GLY A 96 -15.99 14.05 0.24
CA GLY A 96 -15.37 15.30 0.69
C GLY A 96 -14.22 15.13 1.69
N LEU A 97 -13.86 13.90 2.05
CA LEU A 97 -12.80 13.62 3.02
C LEU A 97 -11.41 13.72 2.39
N LEU A 98 -10.45 14.28 3.13
CA LEU A 98 -9.07 14.46 2.67
C LEU A 98 -8.41 13.10 2.35
N ARG A 99 -7.70 13.05 1.24
CA ARG A 99 -6.90 11.88 0.86
C ARG A 99 -5.51 11.97 1.49
N PRO A 100 -5.00 10.89 2.11
CA PRO A 100 -3.70 10.95 2.79
C PRO A 100 -2.52 11.10 1.81
N MET A 101 -1.48 11.77 2.30
CA MET A 101 -0.17 11.82 1.65
C MET A 101 0.47 10.43 1.64
N LEU A 102 1.17 10.08 0.55
CA LEU A 102 1.78 8.78 0.35
C LEU A 102 3.30 8.88 0.18
N ALA A 103 4.01 7.93 0.79
CA ALA A 103 5.46 7.84 0.72
C ALA A 103 5.96 7.23 -0.61
N HIS A 104 7.06 7.76 -1.13
CA HIS A 104 7.93 7.05 -2.07
C HIS A 104 8.90 6.11 -1.34
N THR A 105 9.59 5.27 -2.07
CA THR A 105 10.76 4.51 -1.58
C THR A 105 11.97 5.43 -1.45
N ILE A 106 12.92 5.08 -0.58
CA ILE A 106 14.09 5.92 -0.26
C ILE A 106 14.94 6.26 -1.51
N ASP A 107 14.99 5.37 -2.50
CA ASP A 107 15.69 5.58 -3.77
C ASP A 107 15.12 6.74 -4.61
N LYS A 108 13.94 7.23 -4.28
CA LYS A 108 13.28 8.36 -4.96
C LYS A 108 13.53 9.71 -4.29
N ILE A 109 14.44 9.78 -3.32
CA ILE A 109 14.86 11.08 -2.76
C ILE A 109 15.42 11.96 -3.90
N SER A 110 15.05 13.23 -3.91
CA SER A 110 15.58 14.16 -4.91
C SER A 110 17.07 14.45 -4.62
N LYS A 111 17.88 14.58 -5.66
CA LYS A 111 19.31 14.99 -5.54
C LYS A 111 19.49 16.35 -4.84
N LYS A 112 18.45 17.17 -4.80
CA LYS A 112 18.44 18.49 -4.12
C LYS A 112 18.05 18.41 -2.66
N ASP A 113 17.52 17.27 -2.21
CA ASP A 113 17.06 17.08 -0.84
C ASP A 113 18.12 16.35 -0.02
N THR A 114 18.14 16.59 1.27
CA THR A 114 18.99 15.90 2.24
C THR A 114 18.15 15.25 3.32
N ILE A 115 18.61 14.13 3.84
CA ILE A 115 18.02 13.52 5.04
C ILE A 115 18.56 14.10 6.33
N LEU A 116 19.62 14.92 6.28
CA LEU A 116 20.10 15.64 7.45
C LEU A 116 19.00 16.57 7.99
N GLY A 117 18.66 16.41 9.25
CA GLY A 117 17.56 17.15 9.89
C GLY A 117 16.16 16.61 9.58
N ALA A 118 16.01 15.58 8.75
CA ALA A 118 14.76 14.87 8.56
C ALA A 118 14.37 14.09 9.82
N TYR A 119 13.12 13.66 9.89
CA TYR A 119 12.59 12.84 10.96
C TYR A 119 12.40 11.41 10.51
N TRP A 120 12.93 10.46 11.30
CA TRP A 120 12.69 9.05 11.14
C TRP A 120 11.66 8.56 12.16
N SER A 121 10.78 7.66 11.75
CA SER A 121 9.84 6.94 12.64
C SER A 121 9.70 5.48 12.22
N ARG A 122 9.26 4.63 13.15
CA ARG A 122 8.89 3.25 12.85
C ARG A 122 7.79 3.19 11.82
N LYS A 123 7.92 2.30 10.84
CA LYS A 123 6.84 2.00 9.90
C LYS A 123 5.99 0.88 10.48
N LEU A 124 4.75 1.20 10.79
CA LEU A 124 3.78 0.26 11.35
C LEU A 124 3.17 -0.61 10.23
N ASN A 125 2.85 -1.85 10.53
CA ASN A 125 2.14 -2.78 9.66
C ASN A 125 0.67 -2.88 10.10
N GLY A 126 -0.09 -1.82 9.89
CA GLY A 126 -1.47 -1.68 10.30
C GLY A 126 -2.40 -1.22 9.20
N HIS A 127 -3.48 -0.56 9.59
CA HIS A 127 -4.44 0.05 8.66
C HIS A 127 -4.41 1.56 8.75
N ARG A 128 -4.06 2.23 7.63
CA ARG A 128 -4.13 3.69 7.55
C ARG A 128 -5.50 4.19 7.97
N CYS A 129 -5.51 5.11 8.91
CA CYS A 129 -6.70 5.69 9.49
C CYS A 129 -6.53 7.20 9.65
N LEU A 130 -7.55 7.94 9.26
CA LEU A 130 -7.65 9.37 9.49
C LEU A 130 -8.85 9.64 10.38
N ILE A 131 -8.73 10.63 11.26
CA ILE A 131 -9.84 11.17 12.06
C ILE A 131 -9.96 12.64 11.77
N THR A 132 -11.13 13.08 11.34
CA THR A 132 -11.44 14.49 11.06
C THR A 132 -12.69 14.94 11.77
N LYS A 133 -12.85 16.25 11.94
CA LYS A 133 -14.16 16.84 12.28
C LYS A 133 -14.76 17.41 11.00
N GLN A 134 -15.97 16.97 10.68
CA GLN A 134 -16.74 17.41 9.53
C GLN A 134 -18.20 17.57 9.93
N ASP A 135 -18.80 18.72 9.59
CA ASP A 135 -20.19 19.06 9.93
C ASP A 135 -20.51 18.89 11.43
N GLY A 136 -19.55 19.25 12.28
CA GLY A 136 -19.66 19.13 13.74
C GLY A 136 -19.36 17.75 14.33
N GLU A 137 -19.25 16.71 13.51
CA GLU A 137 -19.07 15.33 13.94
C GLU A 137 -17.64 14.82 13.71
N LEU A 138 -17.16 13.94 14.59
CA LEU A 138 -15.89 13.23 14.38
C LEU A 138 -16.12 12.05 13.41
N VAL A 139 -15.34 12.00 12.35
CA VAL A 139 -15.41 10.96 11.33
C VAL A 139 -14.08 10.24 11.23
N THR A 140 -14.08 8.92 11.47
CA THR A 140 -12.94 8.04 11.27
C THR A 140 -13.07 7.33 9.94
N TYR A 141 -12.00 7.36 9.13
CA TYR A 141 -12.03 6.77 7.80
C TYR A 141 -10.68 6.19 7.36
N SER A 142 -10.76 5.20 6.48
CA SER A 142 -9.60 4.53 5.89
C SER A 142 -8.94 5.38 4.81
N ARG A 143 -7.76 4.96 4.34
CA ARG A 143 -7.03 5.56 3.20
C ARG A 143 -7.91 5.84 1.96
N ASN A 144 -8.90 4.98 1.72
CA ASN A 144 -9.79 5.09 0.55
C ASN A 144 -11.13 5.78 0.89
N GLY A 145 -11.25 6.37 2.07
CA GLY A 145 -12.45 7.11 2.49
C GLY A 145 -13.60 6.24 2.99
N LYS A 146 -13.37 4.95 3.27
CA LYS A 146 -14.39 4.10 3.92
C LYS A 146 -14.44 4.44 5.39
N THR A 147 -15.63 4.75 5.89
CA THR A 147 -15.87 4.98 7.31
C THR A 147 -15.48 3.77 8.15
N ILE A 148 -14.93 4.02 9.31
CA ILE A 148 -14.50 3.04 10.30
C ILE A 148 -15.27 3.36 11.58
N ASP A 149 -15.98 2.38 12.12
CA ASP A 149 -16.77 2.53 13.35
C ASP A 149 -15.97 2.04 14.56
N LEU A 150 -15.24 2.96 15.20
CA LEU A 150 -14.44 2.73 16.41
C LEU A 150 -14.58 3.94 17.34
N PRO A 151 -15.75 4.12 18.00
CA PRO A 151 -16.07 5.32 18.77
C PRO A 151 -15.14 5.56 19.97
N HIS A 152 -14.49 4.52 20.51
CA HIS A 152 -13.53 4.66 21.61
C HIS A 152 -12.33 5.55 21.23
N LEU A 153 -12.02 5.71 19.92
CA LEU A 153 -10.95 6.61 19.46
C LEU A 153 -11.27 8.09 19.70
N TYR A 154 -12.53 8.41 19.98
CA TYR A 154 -13.00 9.80 20.18
C TYR A 154 -12.93 10.24 21.65
N GLU A 155 -12.61 9.32 22.57
CA GLU A 155 -12.54 9.63 23.99
C GLU A 155 -11.52 10.74 24.29
N GLY A 156 -12.03 11.89 24.75
CA GLY A 156 -11.24 13.08 25.03
C GLY A 156 -10.67 13.80 23.79
N LEU A 157 -10.99 13.36 22.58
CA LEU A 157 -10.48 13.96 21.36
C LEU A 157 -11.30 15.21 20.96
N GLU A 158 -10.63 16.35 20.96
CA GLU A 158 -11.18 17.62 20.48
C GLU A 158 -10.48 18.06 19.22
N LEU A 159 -11.23 18.16 18.12
CA LEU A 159 -10.80 18.72 16.84
C LEU A 159 -11.68 19.92 16.49
N HIS A 160 -11.11 20.94 15.87
CA HIS A 160 -11.85 21.99 15.18
C HIS A 160 -12.34 21.50 13.82
N GLU A 161 -13.33 22.19 13.26
CA GLU A 161 -13.89 21.86 11.95
C GLU A 161 -12.79 21.82 10.88
N GLY A 162 -12.72 20.69 10.12
CA GLY A 162 -11.71 20.45 9.09
C GLY A 162 -10.34 19.99 9.59
N GLU A 163 -10.06 20.04 10.90
CA GLU A 163 -8.83 19.45 11.44
C GLU A 163 -8.81 17.94 11.23
N THR A 164 -7.65 17.40 10.87
CA THR A 164 -7.51 15.99 10.57
C THR A 164 -6.20 15.43 11.14
N LEU A 165 -6.32 14.34 11.89
CA LEU A 165 -5.21 13.47 12.31
C LEU A 165 -4.99 12.37 11.29
N ASP A 166 -3.74 12.00 11.07
CA ASP A 166 -3.32 10.95 10.14
C ASP A 166 -2.44 9.94 10.87
N GLY A 167 -2.87 8.69 10.86
CA GLY A 167 -2.22 7.63 11.64
C GLY A 167 -2.47 6.24 11.08
N GLU A 168 -2.15 5.26 11.91
CA GLU A 168 -2.33 3.84 11.65
C GLU A 168 -3.10 3.22 12.80
N LEU A 169 -4.18 2.47 12.52
CA LEU A 169 -4.79 1.57 13.49
C LEU A 169 -3.89 0.36 13.65
N TYR A 170 -3.38 0.18 14.86
CA TYR A 170 -2.32 -0.78 15.10
C TYR A 170 -2.36 -1.34 16.54
N ILE A 171 -1.98 -2.60 16.65
CA ILE A 171 -1.62 -3.28 17.90
C ILE A 171 -0.32 -4.02 17.61
N HIS A 172 0.73 -3.77 18.38
CA HIS A 172 2.04 -4.38 18.16
C HIS A 172 1.98 -5.90 18.31
N GLY A 173 2.64 -6.62 17.39
CA GLY A 173 2.68 -8.09 17.37
C GLY A 173 1.42 -8.76 16.85
N VAL A 174 0.35 -8.01 16.54
CA VAL A 174 -0.89 -8.58 16.01
C VAL A 174 -0.85 -8.62 14.47
N PRO A 175 -1.08 -9.80 13.85
CA PRO A 175 -1.07 -9.94 12.39
C PRO A 175 -2.09 -9.03 11.70
N LEU A 176 -1.71 -8.47 10.53
CA LEU A 176 -2.53 -7.54 9.74
C LEU A 176 -3.94 -8.11 9.42
N ARG A 177 -4.04 -9.43 9.20
CA ARG A 177 -5.33 -10.10 8.97
C ARG A 177 -6.27 -9.99 10.17
N THR A 178 -5.73 -10.14 11.38
CA THR A 178 -6.48 -10.00 12.63
C THR A 178 -6.91 -8.55 12.83
N LEU A 179 -5.99 -7.58 12.66
CA LEU A 179 -6.32 -6.15 12.68
C LEU A 179 -7.44 -5.81 11.69
N SER A 180 -7.36 -6.32 10.46
CA SER A 180 -8.42 -6.15 9.45
C SER A 180 -9.78 -6.66 9.91
N SER A 181 -9.81 -7.79 10.62
CA SER A 181 -11.05 -8.37 11.16
C SER A 181 -11.65 -7.51 12.26
N LEU A 182 -10.81 -7.01 13.19
CA LEU A 182 -11.22 -6.12 14.29
C LEU A 182 -11.78 -4.78 13.80
N ILE A 183 -11.23 -4.26 12.70
CA ILE A 183 -11.63 -2.97 12.09
C ILE A 183 -12.93 -3.10 11.29
N LYS A 184 -13.06 -4.18 10.50
CA LYS A 184 -14.21 -4.35 9.58
C LYS A 184 -15.52 -4.70 10.28
N LYS A 185 -15.43 -5.40 11.39
CA LYS A 185 -16.56 -5.79 12.24
C LYS A 185 -16.11 -5.65 13.68
N PRO A 186 -16.42 -4.51 14.34
CA PRO A 186 -16.09 -4.31 15.74
C PRO A 186 -16.62 -5.45 16.61
N LYS A 187 -15.77 -5.98 17.48
CA LYS A 187 -16.00 -7.13 18.35
C LYS A 187 -15.08 -7.03 19.56
N GLU A 188 -15.14 -7.99 20.44
CA GLU A 188 -14.18 -8.13 21.55
C GLU A 188 -12.73 -7.97 21.05
N GLY A 189 -11.94 -7.14 21.72
CA GLY A 189 -10.57 -6.73 21.35
C GLY A 189 -10.49 -5.61 20.30
N SER A 190 -11.62 -5.12 19.74
CA SER A 190 -11.57 -3.94 18.85
C SER A 190 -11.24 -2.65 19.59
N THR A 191 -11.54 -2.57 20.88
CA THR A 191 -11.20 -1.45 21.76
C THR A 191 -9.71 -1.37 22.09
N ASP A 192 -8.94 -2.44 21.84
CA ASP A 192 -7.48 -2.43 22.00
C ASP A 192 -6.76 -1.72 20.84
N LEU A 193 -7.48 -1.51 19.73
CA LEU A 193 -6.97 -0.73 18.60
C LEU A 193 -6.77 0.73 19.02
N LYS A 194 -5.56 1.25 18.87
CA LYS A 194 -5.24 2.66 19.04
C LYS A 194 -4.90 3.31 17.71
N LEU A 195 -5.16 4.61 17.60
CA LEU A 195 -4.60 5.41 16.51
C LEU A 195 -3.16 5.76 16.85
N HIS A 196 -2.21 5.12 16.18
CA HIS A 196 -0.81 5.54 16.20
C HIS A 196 -0.64 6.70 15.23
N CYS A 197 -0.78 7.91 15.75
CA CYS A 197 -0.80 9.14 14.98
C CYS A 197 0.61 9.62 14.66
N TYR A 198 0.90 9.85 13.40
CA TYR A 198 2.21 10.27 12.93
C TYR A 198 2.19 11.60 12.16
N ASP A 199 1.03 12.15 11.85
CA ASP A 199 0.93 13.47 11.22
C ASP A 199 -0.38 14.19 11.59
N TYR A 200 -0.31 15.53 11.52
CA TYR A 200 -1.45 16.46 11.62
C TYR A 200 -1.56 17.19 10.29
N ILE A 201 -2.70 17.09 9.62
CA ILE A 201 -2.82 17.63 8.27
C ILE A 201 -2.91 19.14 8.28
N SER A 202 -1.87 19.81 7.81
CA SER A 202 -1.86 21.26 7.61
C SER A 202 -0.80 21.69 6.58
N LYS A 203 -0.78 22.97 6.24
CA LYS A 203 0.25 23.57 5.36
C LYS A 203 1.54 23.91 6.09
N ALA A 204 1.58 23.78 7.41
CA ALA A 204 2.79 23.96 8.18
C ALA A 204 3.86 22.91 7.83
N PRO A 205 5.14 23.23 8.02
CA PRO A 205 6.22 22.23 7.90
C PRO A 205 6.05 21.09 8.89
N PHE A 206 6.64 19.90 8.59
CA PHE A 206 6.45 18.72 9.41
C PHE A 206 6.87 18.89 10.87
N ASN A 207 7.98 19.58 11.12
CA ASN A 207 8.44 19.84 12.49
C ASN A 207 7.42 20.59 13.35
N GLU A 208 6.67 21.51 12.77
CA GLU A 208 5.59 22.24 13.46
C GLU A 208 4.36 21.35 13.66
N ARG A 209 3.98 20.58 12.63
CA ARG A 209 2.88 19.62 12.73
C ARG A 209 3.13 18.56 13.81
N TYR A 210 4.36 18.07 13.92
CA TYR A 210 4.75 17.12 14.96
C TYR A 210 4.69 17.76 16.37
N LYS A 211 5.10 19.01 16.49
CA LYS A 211 4.95 19.77 17.75
C LYS A 211 3.47 19.87 18.17
N ILE A 212 2.58 20.18 17.22
CA ILE A 212 1.12 20.22 17.49
C ILE A 212 0.64 18.86 17.99
N LEU A 213 1.03 17.77 17.36
CA LEU A 213 0.65 16.42 17.81
C LEU A 213 1.05 16.17 19.27
N LYS A 214 2.32 16.43 19.60
CA LYS A 214 2.86 16.21 20.95
C LYS A 214 2.19 17.07 21.99
N THR A 215 1.87 18.32 21.69
CA THR A 215 1.28 19.24 22.68
C THR A 215 -0.21 19.07 22.86
N ARG A 216 -0.96 18.69 21.81
CA ARG A 216 -2.42 18.63 21.87
C ARG A 216 -2.98 17.22 22.13
N PHE A 217 -2.28 16.16 21.70
CA PHE A 217 -2.89 14.82 21.62
C PHE A 217 -2.12 13.71 22.34
N ASP A 218 -0.91 13.95 22.84
CA ASP A 218 -0.06 12.90 23.44
C ASP A 218 -0.60 12.36 24.79
N HIS A 219 -1.56 13.05 25.37
CA HIS A 219 -2.20 12.65 26.63
C HIS A 219 -3.45 11.78 26.46
N LEU A 220 -3.92 11.58 25.22
CA LEU A 220 -5.17 10.88 24.96
C LEU A 220 -5.02 9.36 25.08
N PRO A 221 -5.98 8.65 25.70
CA PRO A 221 -5.82 7.22 26.01
C PRO A 221 -5.76 6.33 24.77
N ASN A 222 -6.50 6.70 23.72
CA ASN A 222 -6.65 5.88 22.50
C ASN A 222 -5.87 6.42 21.30
N ILE A 223 -5.05 7.47 21.51
CA ILE A 223 -4.16 8.05 20.52
C ILE A 223 -2.72 7.95 21.03
N THR A 224 -1.84 7.33 20.25
CA THR A 224 -0.41 7.24 20.56
C THR A 224 0.34 8.06 19.54
N ILE A 225 1.07 9.09 19.93
CA ILE A 225 1.88 9.86 18.99
C ILE A 225 3.15 9.08 18.65
N CYS A 226 3.31 8.74 17.37
CA CYS A 226 4.48 8.02 16.90
C CYS A 226 5.75 8.84 17.16
N GLU A 227 6.70 8.23 17.86
CA GLU A 227 8.01 8.83 18.11
C GLU A 227 8.71 9.17 16.79
N GLN A 228 9.31 10.36 16.75
CA GLN A 228 10.07 10.87 15.61
C GLN A 228 11.51 11.14 16.04
N VAL A 229 12.44 10.42 15.46
CA VAL A 229 13.87 10.61 15.71
C VAL A 229 14.46 11.55 14.66
N LYS A 230 15.00 12.69 15.08
CA LYS A 230 15.64 13.62 14.15
C LYS A 230 16.99 13.08 13.70
N LEU A 231 17.18 12.96 12.39
CA LEU A 231 18.43 12.49 11.79
C LEU A 231 19.46 13.63 11.81
N THR A 232 20.25 13.66 12.86
CA THR A 232 21.34 14.62 13.05
C THR A 232 22.67 14.03 12.62
N GLY A 233 23.71 14.84 12.55
CA GLY A 233 25.09 14.39 12.29
C GLY A 233 25.78 13.74 13.52
N HIS A 234 25.03 13.49 14.58
CA HIS A 234 25.53 12.86 15.80
C HIS A 234 24.40 12.18 16.57
N ILE A 235 24.73 11.24 17.42
CA ILE A 235 23.86 10.61 18.41
C ILE A 235 24.38 10.93 19.80
N GLU A 236 23.48 11.10 20.76
CA GLU A 236 23.83 11.23 22.18
C GLU A 236 23.87 9.85 22.84
N LYS A 237 25.00 9.51 23.45
CA LYS A 237 25.15 8.28 24.21
C LYS A 237 25.95 8.62 25.48
N GLU A 238 25.37 8.37 26.66
CA GLU A 238 25.99 8.63 27.95
C GLU A 238 26.56 10.06 28.08
N SER A 239 25.77 11.06 27.61
CA SER A 239 26.15 12.49 27.57
C SER A 239 27.26 12.84 26.58
N LEU A 240 27.69 11.92 25.73
CA LEU A 240 28.67 12.16 24.67
C LEU A 240 27.95 12.30 23.31
N LEU A 241 28.36 13.31 22.52
CA LEU A 241 27.91 13.48 21.14
C LEU A 241 28.85 12.68 20.23
N ILE A 242 28.37 11.54 19.74
CA ILE A 242 29.13 10.67 18.84
C ILE A 242 28.76 11.05 17.41
N PRO A 243 29.74 11.46 16.58
CA PRO A 243 29.49 11.73 15.17
C PRO A 243 28.94 10.48 14.44
N VAL A 244 27.90 10.65 13.65
CA VAL A 244 27.30 9.60 12.81
C VAL A 244 26.78 10.20 11.53
N GLN A 245 26.96 9.49 10.42
CA GLN A 245 26.34 9.92 9.18
C GLN A 245 24.81 9.72 9.24
N PRO A 246 23.99 10.72 8.83
CA PRO A 246 22.53 10.61 8.90
C PRO A 246 21.96 9.37 8.18
N GLY A 247 22.61 8.93 7.10
CA GLY A 247 22.25 7.70 6.39
C GLY A 247 22.53 6.43 7.19
N GLU A 248 23.64 6.38 7.89
CA GLU A 248 24.00 5.28 8.76
C GLU A 248 23.03 5.18 9.95
N LEU A 249 22.75 6.30 10.63
CA LEU A 249 21.76 6.34 11.71
C LEU A 249 20.38 5.87 11.24
N MET A 250 19.94 6.31 10.06
CA MET A 250 18.69 5.88 9.45
C MET A 250 18.65 4.35 9.27
N HIS A 251 19.73 3.75 8.77
CA HIS A 251 19.80 2.30 8.57
C HIS A 251 19.85 1.54 9.90
N GLN A 252 20.60 2.01 10.89
CA GLN A 252 20.63 1.42 12.23
C GLN A 252 19.25 1.43 12.90
N LEU A 253 18.56 2.58 12.87
CA LEU A 253 17.20 2.71 13.41
C LEU A 253 16.22 1.78 12.69
N THR A 254 16.34 1.67 11.36
CA THR A 254 15.47 0.80 10.58
C THR A 254 15.72 -0.68 10.84
N ALA A 255 16.98 -1.10 10.93
CA ALA A 255 17.35 -2.47 11.28
C ALA A 255 16.83 -2.86 12.67
N LYS A 256 17.01 -1.94 13.67
CA LYS A 256 16.45 -2.14 15.00
C LYS A 256 14.92 -2.26 14.98
N ALA A 257 14.22 -1.39 14.26
CA ALA A 257 12.76 -1.45 14.15
C ALA A 257 12.29 -2.79 13.56
N VAL A 258 12.99 -3.30 12.55
CA VAL A 258 12.68 -4.61 11.96
C VAL A 258 12.91 -5.75 12.95
N ALA A 259 14.03 -5.72 13.71
CA ALA A 259 14.30 -6.68 14.77
C ALA A 259 13.23 -6.65 15.89
N ASP A 260 12.67 -5.47 16.15
CA ASP A 260 11.57 -5.25 17.11
C ASP A 260 10.17 -5.62 16.50
N GLY A 261 10.09 -6.15 15.26
CA GLY A 261 8.84 -6.60 14.64
C GLY A 261 8.05 -5.52 13.87
N TYR A 262 8.65 -4.37 13.58
CA TYR A 262 8.04 -3.34 12.74
C TYR A 262 8.37 -3.54 11.25
N GLU A 263 7.59 -2.89 10.36
CA GLU A 263 7.75 -3.05 8.89
C GLU A 263 9.04 -2.39 8.34
N GLY A 264 9.68 -1.49 9.10
CA GLY A 264 10.83 -0.71 8.68
C GLY A 264 10.79 0.71 9.20
N GLY A 265 11.16 1.68 8.36
CA GLY A 265 11.21 3.10 8.70
C GLY A 265 10.44 4.00 7.73
N ILE A 266 10.03 5.15 8.24
CA ILE A 266 9.49 6.28 7.46
C ILE A 266 10.37 7.50 7.74
N ILE A 267 10.80 8.17 6.67
CA ILE A 267 11.52 9.45 6.73
C ILE A 267 10.57 10.55 6.29
N ARG A 268 10.53 11.65 7.05
CA ARG A 268 9.82 12.89 6.67
C ARG A 268 10.81 14.05 6.66
N LEU A 269 10.88 14.75 5.53
CA LEU A 269 11.70 15.96 5.44
C LEU A 269 11.05 17.07 6.25
N ALA A 270 11.81 17.71 7.15
CA ALA A 270 11.30 18.59 8.20
C ALA A 270 10.52 19.82 7.68
N ASN A 271 10.98 20.41 6.58
CA ASN A 271 10.54 21.72 6.12
C ASN A 271 9.44 21.68 5.04
N PHE A 272 8.72 20.55 4.91
CA PHE A 272 7.71 20.41 3.86
C PHE A 272 6.29 20.29 4.43
N PRO A 273 5.31 20.91 3.76
CA PRO A 273 3.90 20.83 4.13
C PRO A 273 3.34 19.42 3.88
N TYR A 274 2.18 19.14 4.44
CA TYR A 274 1.40 17.98 4.06
C TYR A 274 0.83 18.13 2.65
N LEU A 275 0.93 17.10 1.82
CA LEU A 275 0.52 17.10 0.42
C LEU A 275 -0.65 16.13 0.23
N ASP A 276 -1.88 16.64 0.36
CA ASP A 276 -3.12 15.86 0.32
C ASP A 276 -3.21 15.05 -0.97
N GLY A 277 -3.49 13.75 -0.83
CA GLY A 277 -3.68 12.82 -1.94
C GLY A 277 -2.45 12.54 -2.81
N LYS A 278 -1.34 13.20 -2.57
CA LYS A 278 -0.14 13.05 -3.40
C LYS A 278 0.83 12.00 -2.87
N LYS A 279 1.42 11.27 -3.79
CA LYS A 279 2.62 10.49 -3.52
C LYS A 279 3.84 11.40 -3.69
N THR A 280 4.67 11.52 -2.65
CA THR A 280 5.75 12.50 -2.61
C THR A 280 7.08 11.89 -2.17
N ASN A 281 8.17 12.45 -2.69
CA ASN A 281 9.53 12.16 -2.24
C ASN A 281 9.97 12.98 -1.01
N LYS A 282 9.06 13.77 -0.42
CA LYS A 282 9.27 14.46 0.87
C LYS A 282 8.90 13.57 2.06
N MET A 283 8.22 12.46 1.79
CA MET A 283 8.00 11.35 2.69
C MET A 283 8.48 10.07 2.02
N LEU A 284 9.40 9.36 2.68
CA LEU A 284 10.11 8.21 2.12
C LEU A 284 9.95 7.01 3.03
N LYS A 285 9.78 5.83 2.44
CA LYS A 285 9.72 4.56 3.18
C LYS A 285 10.98 3.74 2.96
N LEU A 286 11.48 3.20 4.05
CA LEU A 286 12.48 2.15 4.08
C LEU A 286 11.78 0.86 4.50
N LYS A 287 11.86 -0.16 3.65
CA LYS A 287 11.40 -1.50 3.99
C LYS A 287 12.61 -2.41 3.99
N SER A 288 12.73 -3.23 5.00
CA SER A 288 13.58 -4.40 4.93
C SER A 288 12.85 -5.48 4.14
N PHE A 289 13.54 -6.14 3.25
CA PHE A 289 13.05 -7.33 2.60
C PHE A 289 13.93 -8.49 3.08
N LEU A 290 13.30 -9.60 3.38
CA LEU A 290 13.96 -10.88 3.48
C LEU A 290 14.10 -11.42 2.05
N ASP A 291 15.10 -12.19 1.78
CA ASP A 291 15.28 -12.90 0.54
C ASP A 291 15.79 -14.32 0.82
N ASP A 292 15.17 -15.26 0.13
CA ASP A 292 15.50 -16.67 0.18
C ASP A 292 15.34 -17.31 -1.19
N GLU A 293 15.90 -18.49 -1.35
CA GLU A 293 15.79 -19.33 -2.55
C GLU A 293 14.73 -20.40 -2.35
N PHE A 294 13.79 -20.47 -3.28
CA PHE A 294 12.68 -21.44 -3.23
C PHE A 294 12.64 -22.28 -4.50
N MET A 295 12.35 -23.56 -4.32
CA MET A 295 12.23 -24.50 -5.43
C MET A 295 10.89 -24.33 -6.15
N VAL A 296 10.92 -24.33 -7.47
CA VAL A 296 9.74 -24.31 -8.34
C VAL A 296 9.14 -25.71 -8.40
N ARG A 297 7.95 -25.88 -7.88
CA ARG A 297 7.20 -27.15 -7.92
C ARG A 297 6.32 -27.27 -9.17
N ASP A 298 5.70 -26.15 -9.56
CA ASP A 298 4.75 -26.11 -10.67
C ASP A 298 4.71 -24.71 -11.28
N ILE A 299 4.26 -24.59 -12.52
CA ILE A 299 4.09 -23.32 -13.23
C ILE A 299 2.70 -23.29 -13.85
N LYS A 300 1.95 -22.23 -13.54
CA LYS A 300 0.59 -22.04 -14.02
C LYS A 300 0.45 -20.74 -14.78
N PRO A 301 -0.41 -20.67 -15.80
CA PRO A 301 -0.68 -19.40 -16.45
C PRO A 301 -1.43 -18.45 -15.51
N SER A 302 -1.03 -17.18 -15.51
CA SER A 302 -1.86 -16.11 -14.96
C SER A 302 -3.11 -15.92 -15.83
N ARG A 303 -4.04 -15.06 -15.40
CA ARG A 303 -5.19 -14.67 -16.25
C ARG A 303 -4.79 -14.06 -17.59
N GLU A 304 -3.58 -13.54 -17.70
CA GLU A 304 -3.01 -12.94 -18.91
C GLU A 304 -2.07 -13.89 -19.66
N GLY A 305 -1.92 -15.13 -19.19
CA GLY A 305 -1.11 -16.18 -19.83
C GLY A 305 0.38 -16.20 -19.46
N TRP A 306 0.90 -15.24 -18.69
CA TRP A 306 2.29 -15.28 -18.21
C TRP A 306 2.47 -16.21 -17.02
N ALA A 307 3.71 -16.68 -16.79
CA ALA A 307 4.02 -17.68 -15.77
C ALA A 307 3.83 -17.18 -14.32
N VAL A 308 3.07 -17.93 -13.54
CA VAL A 308 3.02 -17.88 -12.08
C VAL A 308 3.63 -19.16 -11.54
N LEU A 309 4.70 -19.01 -10.77
CA LEU A 309 5.40 -20.11 -10.13
C LEU A 309 4.64 -20.57 -8.88
N THR A 310 4.49 -21.86 -8.68
CA THR A 310 4.18 -22.46 -7.39
C THR A 310 5.49 -22.87 -6.74
N LEU A 311 5.82 -22.23 -5.62
CA LEU A 311 7.08 -22.40 -4.90
C LEU A 311 6.86 -23.16 -3.60
N ILE A 312 7.89 -23.87 -3.12
CA ILE A 312 7.86 -24.58 -1.84
C ILE A 312 8.59 -23.76 -0.78
N ALA A 313 7.88 -23.38 0.28
CA ALA A 313 8.46 -22.73 1.45
C ALA A 313 9.27 -23.73 2.30
N ASN A 314 10.13 -23.24 3.19
CA ASN A 314 11.00 -24.06 4.05
C ASN A 314 10.22 -25.04 4.97
N ASN A 315 8.95 -24.78 5.22
CA ASN A 315 8.05 -25.66 5.97
C ASN A 315 7.26 -26.64 5.10
N GLY A 316 7.58 -26.75 3.81
CA GLY A 316 6.92 -27.64 2.86
C GLY A 316 5.60 -27.14 2.29
N LYS A 317 5.08 -25.98 2.73
CA LYS A 317 3.86 -25.38 2.19
C LYS A 317 4.13 -24.69 0.85
N GLU A 318 3.11 -24.65 0.00
CA GLU A 318 3.18 -24.00 -1.32
C GLU A 318 2.71 -22.55 -1.26
N PHE A 319 3.34 -21.72 -2.09
CA PHE A 319 2.92 -20.32 -2.30
C PHE A 319 3.17 -19.89 -3.74
N GLY A 320 2.42 -18.88 -4.19
CA GLY A 320 2.51 -18.35 -5.55
C GLY A 320 3.43 -17.14 -5.67
N CYS A 321 4.23 -17.08 -6.74
CA CYS A 321 5.05 -15.93 -7.10
C CYS A 321 5.07 -15.75 -8.62
N SER A 322 5.18 -14.53 -9.13
CA SER A 322 5.42 -14.34 -10.57
C SER A 322 6.79 -14.88 -10.97
N ALA A 323 6.95 -15.31 -12.22
CA ALA A 323 8.29 -15.64 -12.72
C ALA A 323 9.21 -14.39 -12.79
N PRO A 324 10.53 -14.55 -12.65
CA PRO A 324 11.51 -13.47 -12.80
C PRO A 324 11.47 -12.79 -14.18
N GLY A 325 12.01 -11.59 -14.24
CA GLY A 325 12.19 -10.84 -15.48
C GLY A 325 10.99 -9.99 -15.89
N ASN A 326 11.06 -9.46 -17.09
CA ASN A 326 10.01 -8.66 -17.70
C ASN A 326 8.86 -9.55 -18.24
N ARG A 327 7.82 -8.95 -18.76
CA ARG A 327 6.64 -9.70 -19.23
C ARG A 327 6.96 -10.69 -20.36
N ALA A 328 7.88 -10.36 -21.27
CA ALA A 328 8.30 -11.27 -22.34
C ALA A 328 9.01 -12.51 -21.76
N ALA A 329 9.92 -12.33 -20.82
CA ALA A 329 10.59 -13.44 -20.13
C ALA A 329 9.58 -14.31 -19.34
N GLN A 330 8.55 -13.71 -18.75
CA GLN A 330 7.51 -14.48 -18.03
C GLN A 330 6.64 -15.31 -18.98
N TYR A 331 6.40 -14.87 -20.21
CA TYR A 331 5.74 -15.69 -21.25
C TYR A 331 6.65 -16.82 -21.72
N GLU A 332 7.95 -16.55 -21.94
CA GLU A 332 8.94 -17.57 -22.30
C GLU A 332 9.02 -18.67 -21.24
N VAL A 333 9.02 -18.31 -19.94
CA VAL A 333 8.98 -19.28 -18.85
C VAL A 333 7.70 -20.12 -18.91
N MET A 334 6.57 -19.55 -19.32
CA MET A 334 5.31 -20.31 -19.45
C MET A 334 5.37 -21.30 -20.61
N GLU A 335 5.89 -20.86 -21.77
CA GLU A 335 6.05 -21.70 -22.96
C GLU A 335 7.01 -22.89 -22.71
N ASN A 336 8.04 -22.68 -21.90
CA ASN A 336 9.08 -23.65 -21.57
C ASN A 336 8.96 -24.21 -20.13
N ALA A 337 7.77 -24.24 -19.55
CA ALA A 337 7.55 -24.50 -18.12
C ALA A 337 8.30 -25.73 -17.60
N ALA A 338 8.34 -26.82 -18.37
CA ALA A 338 9.03 -28.07 -17.98
C ALA A 338 10.53 -27.89 -17.67
N GLN A 339 11.19 -26.90 -18.28
CA GLN A 339 12.63 -26.63 -18.06
C GLN A 339 12.90 -25.88 -16.75
N TYR A 340 11.87 -25.29 -16.14
CA TYR A 340 11.98 -24.46 -14.95
C TYR A 340 11.46 -25.16 -13.69
N ILE A 341 10.71 -26.25 -13.81
CA ILE A 341 10.28 -27.07 -12.67
C ILE A 341 11.51 -27.73 -12.05
N GLY A 342 11.61 -27.67 -10.71
CA GLY A 342 12.76 -28.15 -9.94
C GLY A 342 13.91 -27.14 -9.82
N ARG A 343 13.93 -26.07 -10.60
CA ARG A 343 14.93 -24.99 -10.45
C ARG A 343 14.62 -24.16 -9.20
N PHE A 344 15.64 -23.41 -8.75
CA PHE A 344 15.50 -22.47 -7.64
C PHE A 344 15.37 -21.04 -8.16
N VAL A 345 14.57 -20.26 -7.44
CA VAL A 345 14.38 -18.83 -7.71
C VAL A 345 14.58 -18.04 -6.42
N GLN A 346 15.35 -16.97 -6.51
CA GLN A 346 15.54 -16.02 -5.42
C GLN A 346 14.34 -15.08 -5.34
N VAL A 347 13.68 -15.06 -4.20
CA VAL A 347 12.46 -14.28 -3.95
C VAL A 347 12.67 -13.35 -2.78
N LYS A 348 12.38 -12.08 -2.99
CA LYS A 348 12.26 -11.08 -1.92
C LYS A 348 10.84 -11.07 -1.40
N TYR A 349 10.70 -11.05 -0.08
CA TYR A 349 9.41 -10.99 0.57
C TYR A 349 9.49 -10.10 1.82
N PHE A 350 8.35 -9.73 2.33
CA PHE A 350 8.28 -8.74 3.40
C PHE A 350 8.45 -9.40 4.78
N GLU A 351 7.69 -10.45 5.02
CA GLU A 351 7.67 -11.24 6.26
C GLU A 351 7.13 -12.65 5.94
N LEU A 352 7.22 -13.55 6.86
CA LEU A 352 6.47 -14.81 6.79
C LEU A 352 5.08 -14.61 7.38
N THR A 353 4.07 -15.19 6.75
CA THR A 353 2.72 -15.27 7.28
C THR A 353 2.70 -16.19 8.52
N THR A 354 1.59 -16.20 9.26
CA THR A 354 1.36 -17.17 10.35
C THR A 354 1.47 -18.63 9.90
N ASP A 355 1.28 -18.88 8.60
CA ASP A 355 1.45 -20.19 7.98
C ASP A 355 2.91 -20.50 7.60
N GLY A 356 3.85 -19.57 7.85
CA GLY A 356 5.26 -19.71 7.52
C GLY A 356 5.58 -19.63 6.02
N ILE A 357 4.73 -18.98 5.24
CA ILE A 357 4.95 -18.72 3.80
C ILE A 357 5.26 -17.24 3.56
N PRO A 358 6.08 -16.91 2.54
CA PRO A 358 6.39 -15.52 2.17
C PRO A 358 5.16 -14.64 1.92
N PHE A 359 5.13 -13.47 2.55
CA PHE A 359 4.09 -12.47 2.34
C PHE A 359 4.52 -11.46 1.27
N HIS A 360 3.68 -11.26 0.24
CA HIS A 360 3.99 -10.45 -0.94
C HIS A 360 5.32 -10.83 -1.62
N PRO A 361 5.50 -12.11 -2.01
CA PRO A 361 6.72 -12.57 -2.66
C PRO A 361 6.90 -11.90 -4.02
N VAL A 362 8.12 -11.45 -4.30
CA VAL A 362 8.53 -10.86 -5.59
C VAL A 362 9.87 -11.45 -5.98
N PRO A 363 10.03 -12.04 -7.18
CA PRO A 363 11.31 -12.55 -7.61
C PRO A 363 12.30 -11.40 -7.79
N THR A 364 13.58 -11.64 -7.56
CA THR A 364 14.60 -10.68 -7.95
C THR A 364 14.70 -10.60 -9.48
N PRO A 365 15.17 -9.50 -10.07
CA PRO A 365 15.24 -9.37 -11.54
C PRO A 365 16.03 -10.49 -12.24
N GLU A 366 17.11 -10.94 -11.61
CA GLU A 366 18.00 -12.03 -12.07
C GLU A 366 17.69 -13.34 -11.32
N GLY A 367 16.46 -13.52 -10.87
CA GLY A 367 16.08 -14.40 -9.79
C GLY A 367 16.27 -15.91 -10.01
N TRP A 368 16.65 -16.39 -11.20
CA TRP A 368 16.97 -17.79 -11.39
C TRP A 368 18.35 -18.11 -10.75
N VAL A 369 18.35 -19.08 -9.84
CA VAL A 369 19.59 -19.52 -9.18
C VAL A 369 20.19 -20.67 -9.98
N ASP A 370 21.39 -20.46 -10.46
CA ASP A 370 22.20 -21.51 -11.08
C ASP A 370 22.98 -22.25 -9.99
N ARG A 371 22.43 -23.36 -9.54
CA ARG A 371 23.13 -24.30 -8.66
C ARG A 371 23.89 -25.25 -9.57
N GLY A 372 24.96 -24.78 -10.24
CA GLY A 372 25.73 -25.61 -11.15
C GLY A 372 25.73 -27.09 -10.72
N GLU A 373 25.61 -28.01 -11.67
CA GLU A 373 25.53 -29.45 -11.38
C GLU A 373 26.55 -29.81 -10.31
N LEU A 374 26.03 -30.20 -9.14
CA LEU A 374 26.87 -30.90 -8.14
C LEU A 374 27.23 -32.23 -8.82
N GLY A 375 28.40 -32.25 -9.43
CA GLY A 375 28.99 -33.44 -10.01
C GLY A 375 29.22 -34.53 -8.96
#